data_700726ea1122e706faa20ef697d35c8c
#
_entry.id   700726ea1122e706faa20ef697d35c8c
#
_cell.length_a   1.000
_cell.length_b   1.000
_cell.length_c   1.000
_cell.angle_alpha   90.00
_cell.angle_beta   90.00
_cell.angle_gamma   90.00
#
_symmetry.space_group_name_H-M   'P 1'
#
loop_
_entity.id
_entity.type
_entity.pdbx_description
1 polymer ?
#
loop_
_entity_poly.entity_id
_entity_poly.type
_entity_poly.pdbx_seq_one_letter_code
_entity_poly.pdbx_strand_id
1 'polypeptide(L)'
;MGAAAVGSALIPDLMASLKEVKGIKPIEGSWFEFQHHSAVEGKYWNPTLLDFTANQWDYKIREIAQSGIRYLVLLDTAIYDKSFYPSRLLPQHQMGCDDPLEVVLAAADKYGIRFFVSNGFYGEWTNPAFLMSDKSVEKLRLQAMNEIAEKYAHHPSFYGWYYPNETGIRGHYDEIFMSYVKSSSAEVSKLTPGKKTLIAPYGTRNIAEDEKYERQLAQLDVDFIAYQDEIGVQKTTVEESGAFFERLYRMHKKAAKSKLWADVEVFSFEGDVYRSALLPATAERVIAQIKAVSPYVEKILIYQYMGLINRDGTYSYAGHPYSYMLHEGLKKQGYLK
;
A
#
# COMPACT_ATOMS: atom_id res chain seq x y z
N MET A 1 52.56 -33.50 11.42
CA MET A 1 52.26 -32.06 11.58
C MET A 1 50.85 -31.85 11.08
N GLY A 2 49.92 -31.75 12.04
CA GLY A 2 48.52 -31.65 11.74
C GLY A 2 48.09 -30.17 11.55
N ALA A 3 47.34 -29.90 10.51
CA ALA A 3 46.62 -28.65 10.33
C ALA A 3 45.16 -28.89 10.78
N ALA A 4 44.74 -28.18 11.81
CA ALA A 4 43.40 -28.24 12.34
C ALA A 4 42.47 -27.41 11.44
N ALA A 5 41.40 -28.04 10.94
CA ALA A 5 40.30 -27.39 10.30
C ALA A 5 39.42 -26.67 11.37
N VAL A 6 39.35 -25.35 11.32
CA VAL A 6 38.40 -24.59 12.13
C VAL A 6 37.05 -24.61 11.39
N GLY A 7 36.13 -25.37 11.97
CA GLY A 7 34.80 -25.56 11.41
C GLY A 7 33.94 -24.30 11.52
N SER A 8 33.30 -23.97 10.42
CA SER A 8 32.20 -22.97 10.31
C SER A 8 30.91 -23.54 10.90
N ALA A 9 30.65 -23.25 12.17
CA ALA A 9 29.45 -23.70 12.89
C ALA A 9 28.77 -22.55 13.64
N LEU A 10 28.45 -21.42 12.95
CA LEU A 10 27.75 -20.29 13.58
C LEU A 10 26.55 -19.73 12.77
N ILE A 11 26.08 -20.43 11.73
CA ILE A 11 24.97 -19.96 10.92
C ILE A 11 23.60 -20.59 11.23
N PRO A 12 23.48 -21.79 11.86
CA PRO A 12 22.17 -22.37 12.20
C PRO A 12 21.45 -21.68 13.35
N ASP A 13 22.14 -21.14 14.34
CA ASP A 13 21.50 -20.59 15.55
C ASP A 13 20.84 -19.19 15.33
N LEU A 14 21.34 -18.38 14.41
CA LEU A 14 20.73 -17.11 14.08
C LEU A 14 19.40 -17.27 13.33
N MET A 15 19.28 -18.33 12.51
CA MET A 15 18.03 -18.69 11.83
C MET A 15 17.03 -19.40 12.74
N ALA A 16 17.48 -20.04 13.80
CA ALA A 16 16.62 -20.69 14.80
C ALA A 16 15.99 -19.65 15.76
N SER A 17 16.69 -18.56 16.10
CA SER A 17 16.15 -17.51 16.98
C SER A 17 15.02 -16.70 16.33
N LEU A 18 14.92 -16.69 14.99
CA LEU A 18 13.80 -16.07 14.25
C LEU A 18 12.55 -16.96 14.20
N LYS A 19 12.61 -18.21 14.67
CA LYS A 19 11.49 -19.18 14.64
C LYS A 19 10.57 -19.15 15.85
N GLU A 20 10.81 -18.36 16.87
CA GLU A 20 10.05 -18.43 18.14
C GLU A 20 9.40 -17.15 18.64
N VAL A 21 9.06 -16.19 17.75
CA VAL A 21 8.02 -15.23 18.11
C VAL A 21 6.74 -15.67 17.39
N LYS A 22 6.04 -16.65 17.97
CA LYS A 22 4.72 -17.09 17.51
C LYS A 22 3.81 -15.86 17.38
N GLY A 23 3.43 -15.53 16.15
CA GLY A 23 2.39 -14.54 15.86
C GLY A 23 2.84 -13.23 15.21
N ILE A 24 4.13 -12.90 15.13
CA ILE A 24 4.58 -11.67 14.45
C ILE A 24 4.74 -11.93 12.95
N LYS A 25 4.13 -11.07 12.14
CA LYS A 25 4.14 -11.16 10.68
C LYS A 25 5.22 -10.26 10.07
N PRO A 26 5.88 -10.70 8.99
CA PRO A 26 6.79 -9.83 8.23
C PRO A 26 6.00 -8.75 7.47
N ILE A 27 6.70 -7.74 6.97
CA ILE A 27 6.16 -6.81 5.98
C ILE A 27 6.02 -7.57 4.66
N GLU A 28 4.79 -7.79 4.20
CA GLU A 28 4.51 -8.54 2.97
C GLU A 28 4.18 -7.64 1.79
N GLY A 29 3.77 -6.39 2.02
CA GLY A 29 3.39 -5.46 0.97
C GLY A 29 3.64 -4.01 1.33
N SER A 30 3.47 -3.16 0.31
CA SER A 30 3.61 -1.71 0.46
C SER A 30 2.72 -0.99 -0.53
N TRP A 31 2.25 0.19 -0.13
CA TRP A 31 1.81 1.18 -1.11
C TRP A 31 2.98 1.58 -2.00
N PHE A 32 2.61 1.96 -3.22
CA PHE A 32 3.52 2.36 -4.30
C PHE A 32 2.89 3.52 -5.05
N GLU A 33 3.70 4.46 -5.53
CA GLU A 33 3.21 5.62 -6.26
C GLU A 33 4.23 6.10 -7.28
N PHE A 34 3.74 6.76 -8.33
CA PHE A 34 4.57 7.51 -9.28
C PHE A 34 4.79 8.94 -8.80
N GLN A 35 3.84 9.48 -8.04
CA GLN A 35 3.89 10.79 -7.43
C GLN A 35 2.97 10.79 -6.20
N HIS A 36 3.44 11.34 -5.09
CA HIS A 36 2.58 11.57 -3.93
C HIS A 36 1.54 12.64 -4.24
N HIS A 37 0.30 12.37 -3.87
CA HIS A 37 -0.85 13.25 -4.14
C HIS A 37 -0.74 14.61 -3.42
N SER A 38 -0.05 14.69 -2.28
CA SER A 38 0.30 15.95 -1.62
C SER A 38 1.72 16.35 -1.97
N ALA A 39 1.89 17.45 -2.71
CA ALA A 39 3.22 17.95 -3.08
C ALA A 39 4.07 18.34 -1.86
N VAL A 40 3.42 18.77 -0.76
CA VAL A 40 4.11 19.11 0.48
C VAL A 40 4.63 17.86 1.19
N GLU A 41 3.82 16.84 1.30
CA GLU A 41 4.17 15.57 1.94
C GLU A 41 5.22 14.81 1.12
N GLY A 42 5.06 14.75 -0.22
CA GLY A 42 5.99 14.13 -1.15
C GLY A 42 7.23 14.96 -1.50
N LYS A 43 7.53 16.04 -0.79
CA LYS A 43 8.62 17.00 -1.06
C LYS A 43 9.96 16.33 -1.42
N TYR A 44 10.29 15.26 -0.74
CA TYR A 44 11.61 14.63 -0.86
C TYR A 44 11.73 13.61 -2.00
N TRP A 45 10.62 13.23 -2.66
CA TRP A 45 10.68 12.21 -3.71
C TRP A 45 9.90 12.52 -4.98
N ASN A 46 8.83 13.34 -4.92
CA ASN A 46 8.02 13.63 -6.11
C ASN A 46 8.83 14.10 -7.32
N PRO A 47 9.74 15.08 -7.21
CA PRO A 47 10.51 15.52 -8.37
C PRO A 47 11.37 14.39 -8.96
N THR A 48 11.97 13.58 -8.09
CA THR A 48 12.85 12.48 -8.50
C THR A 48 12.07 11.34 -9.16
N LEU A 49 10.90 10.98 -8.63
CA LEU A 49 10.07 9.88 -9.18
C LEU A 49 9.56 10.22 -10.58
N LEU A 50 9.15 11.46 -10.82
CA LEU A 50 8.69 11.90 -12.13
C LEU A 50 9.79 11.77 -13.20
N ASP A 51 11.05 11.93 -12.82
CA ASP A 51 12.20 11.82 -13.72
C ASP A 51 12.74 10.38 -13.87
N PHE A 52 12.19 9.40 -13.16
CA PHE A 52 12.66 8.02 -13.27
C PHE A 52 12.49 7.47 -14.67
N THR A 53 13.61 6.99 -15.23
CA THR A 53 13.64 6.22 -16.47
C THR A 53 13.07 4.83 -16.29
N ALA A 54 12.73 4.14 -17.37
CA ALA A 54 12.28 2.75 -17.34
C ALA A 54 13.27 1.83 -16.58
N ASN A 55 14.58 2.04 -16.75
CA ASN A 55 15.61 1.26 -16.03
C ASN A 55 15.58 1.53 -14.52
N GLN A 56 15.28 2.75 -14.09
CA GLN A 56 15.19 3.08 -12.68
C GLN A 56 13.91 2.47 -12.04
N TRP A 57 12.81 2.43 -12.77
CA TRP A 57 11.59 1.74 -12.32
C TRP A 57 11.79 0.22 -12.22
N ASP A 58 12.39 -0.46 -13.23
CA ASP A 58 12.74 -1.89 -13.17
C ASP A 58 13.62 -2.18 -11.94
N TYR A 59 14.66 -1.33 -11.75
CA TYR A 59 15.56 -1.48 -10.61
C TYR A 59 14.82 -1.31 -9.26
N LYS A 60 13.93 -0.32 -9.14
CA LYS A 60 13.17 -0.08 -7.91
C LYS A 60 12.25 -1.26 -7.58
N ILE A 61 11.53 -1.80 -8.55
CA ILE A 61 10.70 -3.00 -8.35
C ILE A 61 11.56 -4.21 -7.93
N ARG A 62 12.73 -4.39 -8.54
CA ARG A 62 13.70 -5.42 -8.13
C ARG A 62 14.16 -5.24 -6.69
N GLU A 63 14.52 -4.02 -6.31
CA GLU A 63 14.95 -3.67 -4.95
C GLU A 63 13.86 -4.02 -3.91
N ILE A 64 12.62 -3.62 -4.18
CA ILE A 64 11.46 -3.92 -3.33
C ILE A 64 11.26 -5.43 -3.20
N ALA A 65 11.29 -6.17 -4.30
CA ALA A 65 11.16 -7.63 -4.31
C ALA A 65 12.26 -8.33 -3.50
N GLN A 66 13.50 -7.83 -3.62
CA GLN A 66 14.65 -8.35 -2.87
C GLN A 66 14.57 -8.03 -1.37
N SER A 67 13.85 -6.98 -0.98
CA SER A 67 13.57 -6.66 0.43
C SER A 67 12.53 -7.59 1.07
N GLY A 68 11.97 -8.54 0.30
CA GLY A 68 11.01 -9.53 0.78
C GLY A 68 9.55 -9.16 0.54
N ILE A 69 9.27 -7.96 0.08
CA ILE A 69 7.93 -7.48 -0.25
C ILE A 69 7.39 -8.24 -1.47
N ARG A 70 6.13 -8.65 -1.42
CA ARG A 70 5.45 -9.48 -2.43
C ARG A 70 4.19 -8.84 -2.99
N TYR A 71 3.66 -7.83 -2.33
CA TYR A 71 2.47 -7.09 -2.75
C TYR A 71 2.80 -5.61 -2.90
N LEU A 72 2.43 -5.01 -4.02
CA LEU A 72 2.43 -3.57 -4.21
C LEU A 72 1.02 -3.09 -4.50
N VAL A 73 0.66 -1.96 -3.94
CA VAL A 73 -0.63 -1.29 -4.12
C VAL A 73 -0.37 0.08 -4.72
N LEU A 74 -0.66 0.25 -6.00
CA LEU A 74 -0.54 1.55 -6.66
C LEU A 74 -1.57 2.51 -6.09
N LEU A 75 -1.13 3.62 -5.54
CA LEU A 75 -2.01 4.62 -4.92
C LEU A 75 -2.97 5.21 -5.95
N ASP A 76 -2.43 5.60 -7.12
CA ASP A 76 -3.23 6.14 -8.19
C ASP A 76 -2.67 5.82 -9.58
N THR A 77 -3.57 5.76 -10.57
CA THR A 77 -3.24 5.71 -12.00
C THR A 77 -3.49 7.05 -12.68
N ALA A 78 -4.21 7.94 -12.02
CA ALA A 78 -4.49 9.29 -12.47
C ALA A 78 -4.74 10.22 -11.28
N ILE A 79 -4.17 11.43 -11.34
CA ILE A 79 -4.36 12.52 -10.39
C ILE A 79 -4.14 13.85 -11.09
N TYR A 80 -4.74 14.94 -10.60
CA TYR A 80 -4.64 16.28 -11.19
C TYR A 80 -5.06 16.30 -12.67
N ASP A 81 -6.12 15.56 -13.00
CA ASP A 81 -6.65 15.42 -14.37
C ASP A 81 -5.61 14.91 -15.38
N LYS A 82 -4.60 14.16 -14.92
CA LYS A 82 -3.58 13.53 -15.74
C LYS A 82 -3.37 12.08 -15.33
N SER A 83 -3.03 11.23 -16.31
CA SER A 83 -2.73 9.82 -16.10
C SER A 83 -1.23 9.57 -15.96
N PHE A 84 -0.85 8.48 -15.29
CA PHE A 84 0.52 7.95 -15.24
C PHE A 84 0.76 6.85 -16.30
N TYR A 85 -0.10 6.78 -17.30
CA TYR A 85 0.01 5.85 -18.43
C TYR A 85 -0.51 6.54 -19.70
N PRO A 86 -0.16 6.09 -20.91
CA PRO A 86 -0.71 6.61 -22.15
C PRO A 86 -2.22 6.36 -22.24
N SER A 87 -3.04 7.36 -21.93
CA SER A 87 -4.50 7.30 -21.90
C SER A 87 -5.11 8.02 -23.09
N ARG A 88 -6.27 7.50 -23.55
CA ARG A 88 -7.13 8.17 -24.55
C ARG A 88 -8.10 9.16 -23.89
N LEU A 89 -8.21 9.12 -22.55
CA LEU A 89 -9.20 9.85 -21.78
C LEU A 89 -8.65 11.12 -21.14
N LEU A 90 -7.38 11.08 -20.72
CA LEU A 90 -6.69 12.15 -20.02
C LEU A 90 -5.32 12.43 -20.64
N PRO A 91 -4.83 13.68 -20.55
CA PRO A 91 -3.43 13.96 -20.82
C PRO A 91 -2.53 13.18 -19.84
N GLN A 92 -1.34 12.83 -20.30
CA GLN A 92 -0.39 12.12 -19.44
C GLN A 92 0.46 13.10 -18.65
N HIS A 93 0.87 12.71 -17.44
CA HIS A 93 1.96 13.36 -16.70
C HIS A 93 3.24 13.30 -17.52
N GLN A 94 4.04 14.36 -17.46
CA GLN A 94 5.39 14.33 -18.00
C GLN A 94 6.25 13.45 -17.08
N MET A 95 6.75 12.35 -17.63
CA MET A 95 7.52 11.34 -16.91
C MET A 95 8.84 11.08 -17.61
N GLY A 96 9.81 10.54 -16.89
CA GLY A 96 11.09 10.09 -17.45
C GLY A 96 11.00 8.83 -18.33
N CYS A 97 9.81 8.23 -18.45
CA CYS A 97 9.51 7.16 -19.41
C CYS A 97 8.05 7.26 -19.92
N ASP A 98 7.81 6.74 -21.12
CA ASP A 98 6.54 6.92 -21.83
C ASP A 98 5.37 6.18 -21.19
N ASP A 99 5.59 4.97 -20.66
CA ASP A 99 4.57 4.15 -20.01
C ASP A 99 5.10 3.54 -18.71
N PRO A 100 5.14 4.30 -17.61
CA PRO A 100 5.63 3.81 -16.34
C PRO A 100 4.81 2.65 -15.77
N LEU A 101 3.51 2.58 -16.05
CA LEU A 101 2.65 1.49 -15.57
C LEU A 101 3.02 0.16 -16.24
N GLU A 102 3.26 0.16 -17.55
CA GLU A 102 3.77 -1.01 -18.27
C GLU A 102 5.11 -1.48 -17.70
N VAL A 103 6.05 -0.53 -17.50
CA VAL A 103 7.38 -0.83 -16.98
C VAL A 103 7.33 -1.48 -15.60
N VAL A 104 6.52 -0.95 -14.66
CA VAL A 104 6.44 -1.52 -13.31
C VAL A 104 5.72 -2.85 -13.28
N LEU A 105 4.70 -3.08 -14.13
CA LEU A 105 4.02 -4.36 -14.23
C LEU A 105 4.91 -5.43 -14.86
N ALA A 106 5.62 -5.12 -15.93
CA ALA A 106 6.61 -6.02 -16.54
C ALA A 106 7.73 -6.38 -15.56
N ALA A 107 8.24 -5.41 -14.80
CA ALA A 107 9.20 -5.67 -13.72
C ALA A 107 8.60 -6.53 -12.61
N ALA A 108 7.34 -6.28 -12.21
CA ALA A 108 6.63 -7.07 -11.23
C ALA A 108 6.44 -8.53 -11.68
N ASP A 109 6.14 -8.77 -12.96
CA ASP A 109 6.12 -10.12 -13.56
C ASP A 109 7.46 -10.83 -13.38
N LYS A 110 8.55 -10.12 -13.73
CA LYS A 110 9.93 -10.64 -13.68
C LYS A 110 10.39 -10.98 -12.26
N TYR A 111 9.99 -10.17 -11.26
CA TYR A 111 10.47 -10.32 -9.88
C TYR A 111 9.46 -10.97 -8.93
N GLY A 112 8.31 -11.41 -9.44
CA GLY A 112 7.31 -12.16 -8.67
C GLY A 112 6.54 -11.31 -7.66
N ILE A 113 6.25 -10.05 -8.00
CA ILE A 113 5.40 -9.13 -7.24
C ILE A 113 3.94 -9.30 -7.67
N ARG A 114 3.02 -9.24 -6.73
CA ARG A 114 1.57 -9.12 -6.97
C ARG A 114 1.18 -7.66 -6.85
N PHE A 115 0.67 -7.11 -7.94
CA PHE A 115 0.41 -5.68 -8.06
C PHE A 115 -1.10 -5.40 -8.05
N PHE A 116 -1.56 -4.55 -7.15
CA PHE A 116 -2.90 -3.97 -7.19
C PHE A 116 -2.83 -2.65 -7.94
N VAL A 117 -3.55 -2.56 -9.05
CA VAL A 117 -3.64 -1.34 -9.86
C VAL A 117 -4.80 -0.50 -9.35
N SER A 118 -4.57 0.79 -9.16
CA SER A 118 -5.60 1.72 -8.72
C SER A 118 -6.65 1.96 -9.81
N ASN A 119 -7.91 2.19 -9.40
CA ASN A 119 -8.92 2.74 -10.30
C ASN A 119 -8.88 4.27 -10.42
N GLY A 120 -7.90 4.95 -9.79
CA GLY A 120 -7.52 6.35 -10.00
C GLY A 120 -8.36 7.40 -9.30
N PHE A 121 -7.81 8.62 -9.23
CA PHE A 121 -8.51 9.85 -8.83
C PHE A 121 -8.87 10.68 -10.07
N TYR A 122 -10.14 10.87 -10.32
CA TYR A 122 -10.65 11.61 -11.48
C TYR A 122 -11.35 12.89 -11.02
N GLY A 123 -10.52 13.90 -10.67
CA GLY A 123 -10.91 15.17 -10.11
C GLY A 123 -10.09 15.55 -8.89
N GLU A 124 -10.60 16.47 -8.06
CA GLU A 124 -9.90 16.97 -6.87
C GLU A 124 -9.89 15.91 -5.75
N TRP A 125 -8.74 15.31 -5.50
CA TRP A 125 -8.56 14.21 -4.53
C TRP A 125 -8.91 14.60 -3.08
N THR A 126 -8.86 15.91 -2.75
CA THR A 126 -9.26 16.42 -1.42
C THR A 126 -10.76 16.42 -1.18
N ASN A 127 -11.56 16.09 -2.22
CA ASN A 127 -13.02 16.00 -2.13
C ASN A 127 -13.52 14.57 -2.45
N PRO A 128 -13.20 13.57 -1.60
CA PRO A 128 -13.53 12.18 -1.88
C PRO A 128 -15.04 11.92 -1.95
N ALA A 129 -15.87 12.69 -1.24
CA ALA A 129 -17.33 12.55 -1.33
C ALA A 129 -17.85 12.87 -2.73
N PHE A 130 -17.33 13.92 -3.37
CA PHE A 130 -17.65 14.24 -4.75
C PHE A 130 -17.15 13.16 -5.71
N LEU A 131 -15.88 12.72 -5.56
CA LEU A 131 -15.28 11.69 -6.43
C LEU A 131 -16.04 10.36 -6.40
N MET A 132 -16.66 10.04 -5.27
CA MET A 132 -17.42 8.80 -5.10
C MET A 132 -18.89 8.91 -5.54
N SER A 133 -19.49 10.11 -5.57
CA SER A 133 -20.94 10.30 -5.80
C SER A 133 -21.29 10.92 -7.12
N ASP A 134 -20.40 11.70 -7.75
CA ASP A 134 -20.68 12.37 -9.02
C ASP A 134 -20.71 11.38 -10.19
N LYS A 135 -21.77 11.47 -11.01
CA LYS A 135 -22.00 10.53 -12.12
C LYS A 135 -21.07 10.71 -13.30
N SER A 136 -20.54 11.91 -13.52
CA SER A 136 -19.54 12.16 -14.56
C SER A 136 -18.18 11.59 -14.17
N VAL A 137 -17.80 11.72 -12.90
CA VAL A 137 -16.59 11.12 -12.34
C VAL A 137 -16.70 9.58 -12.35
N GLU A 138 -17.84 9.02 -11.93
CA GLU A 138 -18.08 7.58 -12.01
C GLU A 138 -17.91 7.07 -13.44
N LYS A 139 -18.54 7.74 -14.43
CA LYS A 139 -18.41 7.36 -15.83
C LYS A 139 -16.96 7.38 -16.31
N LEU A 140 -16.21 8.44 -16.00
CA LEU A 140 -14.82 8.57 -16.41
C LEU A 140 -13.96 7.47 -15.76
N ARG A 141 -14.16 7.20 -14.47
CA ARG A 141 -13.48 6.12 -13.74
C ARG A 141 -13.72 4.76 -14.39
N LEU A 142 -14.98 4.42 -14.70
CA LEU A 142 -15.31 3.14 -15.32
C LEU A 142 -14.72 3.01 -16.74
N GLN A 143 -14.69 4.11 -17.53
CA GLN A 143 -14.02 4.14 -18.82
C GLN A 143 -12.49 3.93 -18.68
N ALA A 144 -11.87 4.55 -17.69
CA ALA A 144 -10.44 4.37 -17.42
C ALA A 144 -10.12 2.97 -16.92
N MET A 145 -10.96 2.36 -16.08
CA MET A 145 -10.83 0.95 -15.69
C MET A 145 -10.85 0.02 -16.92
N ASN A 146 -11.75 0.28 -17.88
CA ASN A 146 -11.78 -0.48 -19.13
C ASN A 146 -10.47 -0.31 -19.93
N GLU A 147 -9.99 0.91 -20.10
CA GLU A 147 -8.74 1.20 -20.81
C GLU A 147 -7.53 0.54 -20.14
N ILE A 148 -7.44 0.59 -18.80
CA ILE A 148 -6.39 -0.07 -18.01
C ILE A 148 -6.47 -1.60 -18.17
N ALA A 149 -7.68 -2.17 -18.12
CA ALA A 149 -7.86 -3.60 -18.32
C ALA A 149 -7.45 -4.04 -19.72
N GLU A 150 -7.86 -3.31 -20.78
CA GLU A 150 -7.45 -3.58 -22.17
C GLU A 150 -5.93 -3.59 -22.35
N LYS A 151 -5.25 -2.64 -21.71
CA LYS A 151 -3.81 -2.45 -21.86
C LYS A 151 -2.99 -3.42 -21.01
N TYR A 152 -3.37 -3.65 -19.75
CA TYR A 152 -2.46 -4.21 -18.75
C TYR A 152 -2.97 -5.50 -18.08
N ALA A 153 -4.23 -5.93 -18.26
CA ALA A 153 -4.74 -7.13 -17.59
C ALA A 153 -4.04 -8.42 -18.02
N HIS A 154 -3.27 -8.39 -19.10
CA HIS A 154 -2.46 -9.51 -19.58
C HIS A 154 -1.24 -9.82 -18.68
N HIS A 155 -0.78 -8.86 -17.85
CA HIS A 155 0.32 -9.08 -16.92
C HIS A 155 -0.09 -10.07 -15.82
N PRO A 156 0.65 -11.17 -15.59
CA PRO A 156 0.44 -12.05 -14.44
C PRO A 156 0.54 -11.32 -13.09
N SER A 157 1.39 -10.30 -13.01
CA SER A 157 1.56 -9.45 -11.83
C SER A 157 0.36 -8.56 -11.52
N PHE A 158 -0.48 -8.23 -12.49
CA PHE A 158 -1.73 -7.51 -12.25
C PHE A 158 -2.68 -8.41 -11.43
N TYR A 159 -2.46 -8.42 -10.13
CA TYR A 159 -3.15 -9.30 -9.20
C TYR A 159 -4.57 -8.86 -8.90
N GLY A 160 -4.79 -7.55 -8.82
CA GLY A 160 -6.10 -7.01 -8.45
C GLY A 160 -6.20 -5.49 -8.60
N TRP A 161 -7.33 -4.96 -8.17
CA TRP A 161 -7.66 -3.54 -8.19
C TRP A 161 -7.65 -2.95 -6.80
N TYR A 162 -7.15 -1.73 -6.67
CA TYR A 162 -7.24 -0.90 -5.48
C TYR A 162 -8.21 0.28 -5.72
N TYR A 163 -9.08 0.56 -4.75
CA TYR A 163 -10.00 1.68 -4.80
C TYR A 163 -9.49 2.79 -3.89
N PRO A 164 -8.86 3.86 -4.45
CA PRO A 164 -8.09 4.84 -3.67
C PRO A 164 -8.93 5.90 -2.98
N ASN A 165 -10.23 6.04 -3.31
CA ASN A 165 -11.11 6.97 -2.61
C ASN A 165 -11.40 6.41 -1.22
N GLU A 166 -10.60 6.85 -0.25
CA GLU A 166 -10.68 6.39 1.12
C GLU A 166 -11.84 7.07 1.87
N THR A 167 -12.34 6.37 2.88
CA THR A 167 -13.35 6.90 3.78
C THR A 167 -12.87 6.86 5.23
N GLY A 168 -13.18 7.90 5.98
CA GLY A 168 -13.02 7.91 7.44
C GLY A 168 -14.23 7.27 8.11
N ILE A 169 -14.02 6.12 8.74
CA ILE A 169 -15.08 5.43 9.46
C ILE A 169 -15.50 6.24 10.70
N ARG A 170 -16.80 6.54 10.80
CA ARG A 170 -17.41 7.22 11.95
C ARG A 170 -18.48 6.31 12.57
N GLY A 171 -18.03 5.25 13.18
CA GLY A 171 -18.85 4.13 13.62
C GLY A 171 -19.10 3.13 12.50
N HIS A 172 -19.56 3.59 11.37
CA HIS A 172 -19.97 2.80 10.20
C HIS A 172 -19.40 3.37 8.91
N TYR A 173 -19.43 2.58 7.83
CA TYR A 173 -19.15 3.08 6.50
C TYR A 173 -20.26 4.01 6.00
N ASP A 174 -19.88 5.06 5.29
CA ASP A 174 -20.81 5.95 4.61
C ASP A 174 -21.47 5.25 3.41
N GLU A 175 -22.76 5.53 3.14
CA GLU A 175 -23.51 4.95 2.03
C GLU A 175 -22.93 5.34 0.66
N ILE A 176 -22.32 6.53 0.54
CA ILE A 176 -21.65 6.96 -0.68
C ILE A 176 -20.45 6.04 -0.95
N PHE A 177 -19.67 5.75 0.09
CA PHE A 177 -18.54 4.82 -0.03
C PHE A 177 -19.00 3.40 -0.37
N MET A 178 -20.04 2.89 0.28
CA MET A 178 -20.62 1.57 -0.02
C MET A 178 -21.06 1.47 -1.49
N SER A 179 -21.67 2.52 -2.03
CA SER A 179 -22.10 2.61 -3.42
C SER A 179 -20.92 2.67 -4.38
N TYR A 180 -19.88 3.43 -4.06
CA TYR A 180 -18.64 3.52 -4.83
C TYR A 180 -17.93 2.18 -4.93
N VAL A 181 -17.78 1.47 -3.82
CA VAL A 181 -17.18 0.12 -3.79
C VAL A 181 -18.01 -0.84 -4.63
N LYS A 182 -19.34 -0.83 -4.47
CA LYS A 182 -20.24 -1.70 -5.23
C LYS A 182 -20.12 -1.49 -6.73
N SER A 183 -20.13 -0.23 -7.20
CA SER A 183 -20.02 0.07 -8.64
C SER A 183 -18.64 -0.32 -9.19
N SER A 184 -17.58 -0.08 -8.43
CA SER A 184 -16.21 -0.45 -8.82
C SER A 184 -16.03 -1.98 -8.90
N SER A 185 -16.54 -2.74 -7.91
CA SER A 185 -16.45 -4.21 -7.89
C SER A 185 -17.29 -4.87 -8.99
N ALA A 186 -18.45 -4.29 -9.32
CA ALA A 186 -19.24 -4.75 -10.46
C ALA A 186 -18.46 -4.62 -11.78
N GLU A 187 -17.76 -3.49 -11.97
CA GLU A 187 -16.94 -3.29 -13.18
C GLU A 187 -15.72 -4.21 -13.20
N VAL A 188 -15.04 -4.43 -12.06
CA VAL A 188 -13.93 -5.41 -11.97
C VAL A 188 -14.42 -6.81 -12.37
N SER A 189 -15.57 -7.25 -11.88
CA SER A 189 -16.13 -8.56 -12.20
C SER A 189 -16.41 -8.73 -13.69
N LYS A 190 -16.78 -7.65 -14.38
CA LYS A 190 -17.04 -7.61 -15.81
C LYS A 190 -15.75 -7.59 -16.63
N LEU A 191 -14.81 -6.70 -16.30
CA LEU A 191 -13.60 -6.45 -17.09
C LEU A 191 -12.50 -7.49 -16.86
N THR A 192 -12.34 -7.91 -15.61
CA THR A 192 -11.21 -8.75 -15.17
C THR A 192 -11.68 -9.81 -14.17
N PRO A 193 -12.54 -10.76 -14.60
CA PRO A 193 -13.09 -11.78 -13.71
C PRO A 193 -11.97 -12.58 -13.03
N GLY A 194 -12.05 -12.71 -11.72
CA GLY A 194 -11.06 -13.43 -10.90
C GLY A 194 -9.92 -12.55 -10.34
N LYS A 195 -9.72 -11.33 -10.83
CA LYS A 195 -8.81 -10.36 -10.20
C LYS A 195 -9.35 -9.94 -8.84
N LYS A 196 -8.44 -9.66 -7.91
CA LYS A 196 -8.75 -9.32 -6.52
C LYS A 196 -9.08 -7.85 -6.34
N THR A 197 -9.70 -7.51 -5.21
CA THR A 197 -10.08 -6.14 -4.88
C THR A 197 -9.62 -5.76 -3.48
N LEU A 198 -9.14 -4.52 -3.31
CA LEU A 198 -8.58 -3.98 -2.07
C LEU A 198 -9.12 -2.57 -1.81
N ILE A 199 -9.44 -2.30 -0.55
CA ILE A 199 -9.70 -0.94 -0.01
C ILE A 199 -8.84 -0.70 1.24
N ALA A 200 -8.60 0.60 1.57
CA ALA A 200 -7.80 1.01 2.72
C ALA A 200 -8.47 2.14 3.53
N PRO A 201 -9.50 1.85 4.31
CA PRO A 201 -10.20 2.86 5.10
C PRO A 201 -9.36 3.31 6.30
N TYR A 202 -9.58 4.58 6.73
CA TYR A 202 -9.05 5.14 7.97
C TYR A 202 -10.18 5.37 8.99
N GLY A 203 -9.88 5.90 10.18
CA GLY A 203 -10.84 6.05 11.28
C GLY A 203 -11.03 4.77 12.07
N THR A 204 -10.02 3.93 12.08
CA THR A 204 -9.99 2.59 12.71
C THR A 204 -10.41 2.61 14.18
N ARG A 205 -10.02 3.67 14.92
CA ARG A 205 -10.41 3.85 16.33
C ARG A 205 -11.92 4.04 16.56
N ASN A 206 -12.64 4.53 15.54
CA ASN A 206 -14.04 4.95 15.67
C ASN A 206 -15.04 3.84 15.29
N ILE A 207 -14.58 2.65 14.94
CA ILE A 207 -15.44 1.56 14.47
C ILE A 207 -16.42 1.14 15.56
N ALA A 208 -17.71 1.09 15.21
CA ALA A 208 -18.73 0.52 16.06
C ALA A 208 -18.65 -1.01 16.05
N GLU A 209 -18.67 -1.63 17.22
CA GLU A 209 -18.73 -3.09 17.35
C GLU A 209 -20.19 -3.53 17.47
N ASP A 210 -20.95 -3.40 16.36
CA ASP A 210 -22.37 -3.69 16.32
C ASP A 210 -22.80 -4.43 15.04
N GLU A 211 -24.05 -4.90 15.03
CA GLU A 211 -24.64 -5.62 13.90
C GLU A 211 -24.70 -4.80 12.60
N LYS A 212 -24.78 -3.48 12.68
CA LYS A 212 -24.83 -2.64 11.49
C LYS A 212 -23.48 -2.67 10.78
N TYR A 213 -22.38 -2.53 11.53
CA TYR A 213 -21.03 -2.62 10.96
C TYR A 213 -20.75 -4.03 10.41
N GLU A 214 -21.19 -5.08 11.10
CA GLU A 214 -21.08 -6.46 10.63
C GLU A 214 -21.82 -6.66 9.30
N ARG A 215 -23.06 -6.17 9.19
CA ARG A 215 -23.81 -6.22 7.92
C ARG A 215 -23.11 -5.44 6.80
N GLN A 216 -22.53 -4.29 7.08
CA GLN A 216 -21.78 -3.52 6.07
C GLN A 216 -20.56 -4.29 5.58
N LEU A 217 -19.78 -4.91 6.47
CA LEU A 217 -18.65 -5.78 6.09
C LEU A 217 -19.10 -6.95 5.22
N ALA A 218 -20.23 -7.59 5.53
CA ALA A 218 -20.77 -8.68 4.73
C ALA A 218 -21.26 -8.22 3.34
N GLN A 219 -21.66 -6.95 3.21
CA GLN A 219 -22.14 -6.35 1.96
C GLN A 219 -21.01 -5.77 1.08
N LEU A 220 -19.86 -5.43 1.67
CA LEU A 220 -18.71 -4.94 0.90
C LEU A 220 -18.18 -6.04 -0.04
N ASP A 221 -18.26 -5.81 -1.34
CA ASP A 221 -17.80 -6.76 -2.34
C ASP A 221 -16.32 -6.53 -2.67
N VAL A 222 -15.47 -6.78 -1.66
CA VAL A 222 -14.01 -6.71 -1.78
C VAL A 222 -13.37 -7.93 -1.14
N ASP A 223 -12.19 -8.33 -1.67
CA ASP A 223 -11.43 -9.47 -1.14
C ASP A 223 -10.64 -9.08 0.12
N PHE A 224 -10.07 -7.87 0.13
CA PHE A 224 -9.16 -7.42 1.19
C PHE A 224 -9.53 -6.02 1.69
N ILE A 225 -9.40 -5.83 3.00
CA ILE A 225 -9.50 -4.51 3.64
C ILE A 225 -8.24 -4.32 4.47
N ALA A 226 -7.40 -3.36 4.06
CA ALA A 226 -6.18 -2.97 4.77
C ALA A 226 -6.46 -1.70 5.58
N TYR A 227 -6.74 -1.83 6.88
CA TYR A 227 -7.02 -0.67 7.72
C TYR A 227 -5.74 0.04 8.10
N GLN A 228 -5.78 1.37 8.03
CA GLN A 228 -4.69 2.23 8.45
C GLN A 228 -4.57 2.23 9.97
N ASP A 229 -3.34 2.15 10.49
CA ASP A 229 -3.09 2.20 11.93
C ASP A 229 -3.08 3.64 12.49
N GLU A 230 -3.04 4.64 11.62
CA GLU A 230 -3.14 6.07 11.89
C GLU A 230 -2.13 6.61 12.92
N ILE A 231 -0.98 5.94 13.08
CA ILE A 231 0.07 6.34 14.02
C ILE A 231 0.98 7.42 13.44
N GLY A 232 1.31 7.33 12.14
CA GLY A 232 2.08 8.35 11.43
C GLY A 232 1.36 9.70 11.39
N VAL A 233 0.04 9.69 11.19
CA VAL A 233 -0.83 10.88 11.24
C VAL A 233 -1.23 11.29 12.68
N GLN A 234 -0.66 10.66 13.70
CA GLN A 234 -0.81 11.00 15.12
C GLN A 234 -2.26 10.97 15.64
N LYS A 235 -3.12 10.14 15.05
CA LYS A 235 -4.51 9.95 15.49
C LYS A 235 -4.68 8.81 16.49
N THR A 236 -3.71 7.89 16.52
CA THR A 236 -3.66 6.74 17.43
C THR A 236 -2.25 6.59 18.00
N THR A 237 -2.12 5.76 19.03
CA THR A 237 -0.83 5.32 19.57
C THR A 237 -0.61 3.84 19.29
N VAL A 238 0.64 3.38 19.48
CA VAL A 238 0.98 1.95 19.33
C VAL A 238 0.16 1.08 20.30
N GLU A 239 -0.02 1.57 21.52
CA GLU A 239 -0.77 0.87 22.59
C GLU A 239 -2.24 0.72 22.25
N GLU A 240 -2.85 1.75 21.64
CA GLU A 240 -4.26 1.75 21.23
C GLU A 240 -4.49 0.88 19.99
N SER A 241 -3.55 0.87 19.04
CA SER A 241 -3.67 0.21 17.74
C SER A 241 -4.01 -1.28 17.89
N GLY A 242 -3.34 -1.99 18.80
CA GLY A 242 -3.62 -3.40 19.05
C GLY A 242 -5.08 -3.67 19.44
N ALA A 243 -5.66 -2.84 20.32
CA ALA A 243 -7.06 -2.99 20.75
C ALA A 243 -8.05 -2.70 19.60
N PHE A 244 -7.73 -1.74 18.71
CA PHE A 244 -8.57 -1.45 17.54
C PHE A 244 -8.55 -2.58 16.53
N PHE A 245 -7.37 -3.14 16.24
CA PHE A 245 -7.25 -4.28 15.34
C PHE A 245 -7.86 -5.57 15.93
N GLU A 246 -7.83 -5.76 17.23
CA GLU A 246 -8.57 -6.85 17.87
C GLU A 246 -10.09 -6.73 17.66
N ARG A 247 -10.64 -5.52 17.80
CA ARG A 247 -12.07 -5.23 17.53
C ARG A 247 -12.41 -5.53 16.06
N LEU A 248 -11.61 -5.04 15.13
CA LEU A 248 -11.72 -5.34 13.70
C LEU A 248 -11.71 -6.85 13.42
N TYR A 249 -10.78 -7.56 14.04
CA TYR A 249 -10.69 -9.02 13.89
C TYR A 249 -11.97 -9.72 14.30
N ARG A 250 -12.57 -9.34 15.47
CA ARG A 250 -13.85 -9.90 15.90
C ARG A 250 -14.96 -9.64 14.88
N MET A 251 -15.04 -8.41 14.35
CA MET A 251 -16.06 -8.04 13.37
C MET A 251 -15.87 -8.77 12.03
N HIS A 252 -14.63 -8.83 11.51
CA HIS A 252 -14.33 -9.58 10.29
C HIS A 252 -14.60 -11.08 10.43
N LYS A 253 -14.32 -11.66 11.60
CA LYS A 253 -14.62 -13.07 11.86
C LYS A 253 -16.12 -13.36 11.82
N LYS A 254 -16.97 -12.45 12.31
CA LYS A 254 -18.42 -12.57 12.24
C LYS A 254 -18.95 -12.41 10.81
N ALA A 255 -18.51 -11.38 10.11
CA ALA A 255 -18.94 -11.08 8.74
C ALA A 255 -18.47 -12.15 7.72
N ALA A 256 -17.32 -12.80 7.96
CA ALA A 256 -16.74 -13.90 7.19
C ALA A 256 -16.65 -13.65 5.65
N LYS A 257 -16.42 -12.39 5.24
CA LYS A 257 -16.37 -11.98 3.83
C LYS A 257 -14.95 -11.62 3.39
N SER A 258 -14.50 -10.43 3.76
CA SER A 258 -13.19 -9.89 3.35
C SER A 258 -12.07 -10.32 4.32
N LYS A 259 -10.84 -10.45 3.81
CA LYS A 259 -9.66 -10.66 4.64
C LYS A 259 -9.20 -9.36 5.28
N LEU A 260 -8.88 -9.42 6.56
CA LEU A 260 -8.36 -8.28 7.32
C LEU A 260 -6.84 -8.19 7.13
N TRP A 261 -6.37 -7.07 6.57
CA TRP A 261 -4.97 -6.68 6.47
C TRP A 261 -4.72 -5.41 7.28
N ALA A 262 -3.46 -5.11 7.59
CA ALA A 262 -3.07 -3.83 8.18
C ALA A 262 -2.30 -3.00 7.14
N ASP A 263 -2.53 -1.69 7.18
CA ASP A 263 -1.69 -0.67 6.60
C ASP A 263 -0.98 0.08 7.72
N VAL A 264 0.31 -0.14 7.85
CA VAL A 264 1.15 0.41 8.90
C VAL A 264 1.87 1.65 8.39
N GLU A 265 1.60 2.80 8.99
CA GLU A 265 2.19 4.07 8.61
C GLU A 265 3.65 4.17 9.08
N VAL A 266 4.60 4.12 8.13
CA VAL A 266 6.04 4.12 8.41
C VAL A 266 6.69 5.51 8.30
N PHE A 267 5.89 6.55 8.41
CA PHE A 267 6.33 7.96 8.31
C PHE A 267 6.08 8.75 9.59
N SER A 268 6.76 9.88 9.69
CA SER A 268 6.47 10.99 10.59
C SER A 268 6.40 12.27 9.78
N PHE A 269 5.79 13.32 10.32
CA PHE A 269 5.84 14.65 9.71
C PHE A 269 7.09 15.42 10.14
N GLU A 270 7.70 16.17 9.21
CA GLU A 270 8.83 17.08 9.49
C GLU A 270 8.43 18.22 10.43
N GLY A 271 7.16 18.62 10.40
CA GLY A 271 6.53 19.66 11.20
C GLY A 271 5.06 19.37 11.46
N ASP A 272 4.17 20.31 11.15
CA ASP A 272 2.74 20.13 11.35
C ASP A 272 2.17 19.00 10.49
N VAL A 273 1.30 18.19 11.10
CA VAL A 273 0.58 17.08 10.44
C VAL A 273 -0.22 17.60 9.23
N TYR A 274 -0.10 16.93 8.10
CA TYR A 274 -0.69 17.29 6.79
C TYR A 274 -0.19 18.62 6.18
N ARG A 275 0.76 19.31 6.80
CA ARG A 275 1.29 20.60 6.32
C ARG A 275 2.80 20.64 6.17
N SER A 276 3.44 19.51 6.32
CA SER A 276 4.89 19.35 6.18
C SER A 276 5.25 18.05 5.49
N ALA A 277 6.51 17.92 5.10
CA ALA A 277 7.02 16.74 4.42
C ALA A 277 6.94 15.49 5.29
N LEU A 278 6.75 14.33 4.67
CA LEU A 278 6.90 13.05 5.33
C LEU A 278 8.38 12.66 5.45
N LEU A 279 8.75 12.20 6.62
CA LEU A 279 10.06 11.65 6.95
C LEU A 279 9.92 10.17 7.31
N PRO A 280 10.96 9.35 7.10
CA PRO A 280 10.99 7.98 7.60
C PRO A 280 10.79 7.95 9.13
N ALA A 281 9.93 7.07 9.60
CA ALA A 281 9.82 6.75 11.01
C ALA A 281 11.06 6.01 11.52
N THR A 282 11.22 5.89 12.84
CA THR A 282 12.27 5.01 13.40
C THR A 282 11.87 3.54 13.24
N ALA A 283 12.86 2.67 13.03
CA ALA A 283 12.61 1.23 12.92
C ALA A 283 11.95 0.67 14.19
N GLU A 284 12.32 1.16 15.37
CA GLU A 284 11.74 0.76 16.66
C GLU A 284 10.24 1.03 16.72
N ARG A 285 9.80 2.24 16.27
CA ARG A 285 8.36 2.57 16.21
C ARG A 285 7.64 1.64 15.25
N VAL A 286 8.14 1.47 14.03
CA VAL A 286 7.52 0.60 13.01
C VAL A 286 7.41 -0.85 13.49
N ILE A 287 8.44 -1.36 14.14
CA ILE A 287 8.44 -2.71 14.72
C ILE A 287 7.39 -2.83 15.83
N ALA A 288 7.25 -1.82 16.67
CA ALA A 288 6.21 -1.81 17.71
C ALA A 288 4.80 -1.81 17.11
N GLN A 289 4.55 -1.02 16.04
CA GLN A 289 3.30 -1.01 15.28
C GLN A 289 3.00 -2.40 14.71
N ILE A 290 3.95 -3.01 14.01
CA ILE A 290 3.82 -4.36 13.44
C ILE A 290 3.47 -5.39 14.51
N LYS A 291 4.14 -5.34 15.67
CA LYS A 291 3.87 -6.26 16.79
C LYS A 291 2.45 -6.10 17.33
N ALA A 292 1.96 -4.86 17.44
CA ALA A 292 0.63 -4.56 17.96
C ALA A 292 -0.49 -5.14 17.10
N VAL A 293 -0.36 -5.06 15.76
CA VAL A 293 -1.41 -5.49 14.82
C VAL A 293 -1.30 -6.95 14.36
N SER A 294 -0.08 -7.53 14.41
CA SER A 294 0.22 -8.88 13.90
C SER A 294 -0.74 -9.99 14.36
N PRO A 295 -1.19 -10.05 15.63
CA PRO A 295 -2.07 -11.12 16.07
C PRO A 295 -3.42 -11.17 15.36
N TYR A 296 -3.87 -10.06 14.82
CA TYR A 296 -5.24 -9.84 14.38
C TYR A 296 -5.43 -9.83 12.86
N VAL A 297 -4.36 -9.65 12.09
CA VAL A 297 -4.43 -9.49 10.63
C VAL A 297 -3.84 -10.67 9.87
N GLU A 298 -4.26 -10.85 8.61
CA GLU A 298 -3.66 -11.88 7.74
C GLU A 298 -2.31 -11.43 7.19
N LYS A 299 -2.20 -10.15 6.79
CA LYS A 299 -0.99 -9.56 6.22
C LYS A 299 -0.75 -8.15 6.73
N ILE A 300 0.52 -7.75 6.69
CA ILE A 300 0.97 -6.39 6.97
C ILE A 300 1.50 -5.77 5.69
N LEU A 301 0.90 -4.65 5.32
CA LEU A 301 1.38 -3.72 4.33
C LEU A 301 1.85 -2.46 5.05
N ILE A 302 2.66 -1.67 4.36
CA ILE A 302 3.16 -0.39 4.90
C ILE A 302 2.82 0.77 3.96
N TYR A 303 2.53 1.91 4.53
CA TYR A 303 2.49 3.18 3.82
C TYR A 303 3.74 3.99 4.19
N GLN A 304 4.79 4.01 3.34
CA GLN A 304 5.02 3.24 2.12
C GLN A 304 6.52 3.00 1.90
N TYR A 305 6.89 2.17 0.91
CA TYR A 305 8.31 1.98 0.55
C TYR A 305 8.84 3.21 -0.19
N MET A 306 8.05 3.71 -1.19
CA MET A 306 8.47 4.85 -2.00
C MET A 306 8.69 6.10 -1.13
N GLY A 307 9.82 6.76 -1.35
CA GLY A 307 10.18 7.96 -0.59
C GLY A 307 10.67 7.76 0.85
N LEU A 308 10.20 6.74 1.54
CA LEU A 308 10.43 6.52 2.97
C LEU A 308 11.42 5.39 3.28
N ILE A 309 11.60 4.44 2.35
CA ILE A 309 12.54 3.33 2.47
C ILE A 309 13.40 3.27 1.22
N ASN A 310 14.71 3.23 1.39
CA ASN A 310 15.67 3.03 0.31
C ASN A 310 16.82 2.17 0.82
N ARG A 311 17.39 1.32 -0.03
CA ARG A 311 18.68 0.69 0.28
C ARG A 311 19.79 1.73 0.22
N ASP A 312 20.77 1.60 1.08
CA ASP A 312 21.98 2.44 0.99
C ASP A 312 22.66 2.25 -0.37
N GLY A 313 23.05 3.37 -0.99
CA GLY A 313 23.72 3.37 -2.30
C GLY A 313 22.86 2.87 -3.48
N THR A 314 21.53 2.80 -3.35
CA THR A 314 20.65 2.33 -4.43
C THR A 314 20.72 3.23 -5.67
N TYR A 315 20.68 2.60 -6.88
CA TYR A 315 20.64 3.31 -8.16
C TYR A 315 19.35 4.13 -8.35
N SER A 316 18.22 3.69 -7.79
CA SER A 316 16.92 4.34 -7.92
C SER A 316 16.51 5.01 -6.62
N TYR A 317 17.40 5.86 -6.10
CA TYR A 317 17.14 6.60 -4.86
C TYR A 317 16.06 7.67 -5.09
N ALA A 318 15.04 7.69 -4.23
CA ALA A 318 14.05 8.75 -4.14
C ALA A 318 13.54 8.83 -2.70
N GLY A 319 13.72 9.96 -2.03
CA GLY A 319 13.28 10.12 -0.63
C GLY A 319 14.20 11.02 0.19
N HIS A 320 13.87 11.11 1.47
CA HIS A 320 14.70 11.82 2.43
C HIS A 320 16.09 11.15 2.58
N PRO A 321 17.19 11.89 2.73
CA PRO A 321 18.54 11.32 2.85
C PRO A 321 18.71 10.23 3.91
N TYR A 322 17.87 10.20 4.94
CA TYR A 322 17.90 9.18 6.00
C TYR A 322 16.97 7.97 5.78
N SER A 323 16.31 7.86 4.61
CA SER A 323 15.40 6.75 4.32
C SER A 323 16.08 5.36 4.31
N TYR A 324 17.39 5.30 4.09
CA TYR A 324 18.16 4.06 4.23
C TYR A 324 18.23 3.56 5.68
N MET A 325 18.17 4.46 6.68
CA MET A 325 18.24 4.07 8.10
C MET A 325 17.02 3.21 8.51
N LEU A 326 15.83 3.55 7.99
CA LEU A 326 14.64 2.73 8.23
C LEU A 326 14.80 1.36 7.57
N HIS A 327 15.30 1.29 6.32
CA HIS A 327 15.56 0.02 5.64
C HIS A 327 16.52 -0.86 6.46
N GLU A 328 17.69 -0.32 6.85
CA GLU A 328 18.70 -1.08 7.59
C GLU A 328 18.22 -1.50 8.98
N GLY A 329 17.46 -0.64 9.67
CA GLY A 329 16.86 -0.96 10.97
C GLY A 329 15.86 -2.12 10.88
N LEU A 330 14.96 -2.10 9.90
CA LEU A 330 13.98 -3.18 9.67
C LEU A 330 14.66 -4.47 9.22
N LYS A 331 15.68 -4.38 8.35
CA LYS A 331 16.45 -5.53 7.88
C LYS A 331 17.23 -6.18 9.03
N LYS A 332 17.93 -5.41 9.85
CA LYS A 332 18.66 -5.90 11.03
C LYS A 332 17.77 -6.68 11.99
N GLN A 333 16.50 -6.35 12.08
CA GLN A 333 15.52 -6.99 12.94
C GLN A 333 14.69 -8.08 12.21
N GLY A 334 15.00 -8.38 10.94
CA GLY A 334 14.37 -9.46 10.16
C GLY A 334 12.97 -9.15 9.60
N TYR A 335 12.54 -7.89 9.60
CA TYR A 335 11.26 -7.46 9.02
C TYR A 335 11.35 -7.19 7.52
N LEU A 336 12.53 -6.88 7.01
CA LEU A 336 12.92 -6.88 5.60
C LEU A 336 14.11 -7.83 5.40
N LYS A 337 14.36 -8.21 4.12
CA LYS A 337 15.48 -9.09 3.72
C LYS A 337 16.72 -8.30 3.33
#